data_84c64467110ed4d90a2584246dc7cc33
#
_entry.id   84c64467110ed4d90a2584246dc7cc33
#
_cell.length_a   1.000
_cell.length_b   1.000
_cell.length_c   1.000
_cell.angle_alpha   90.00
_cell.angle_beta   90.00
_cell.angle_gamma   90.00
#
_symmetry.space_group_name_H-M   'P 1'
#
loop_
_entity.id
_entity.type
_entity.pdbx_description
1 polymer ?
#
loop_
_entity_poly.entity_id
_entity_poly.type
_entity_poly.pdbx_seq_one_letter_code
_entity_poly.pdbx_strand_id
1 'polypeptide(L)' 'MTVKTYSVPNISCHHCVNTIERELKDVAGVTSVKANVTTKAVMVEVADASRLAAVEATLVEIGYPVEA' A
#
# COMPACT_ATOMS: atom_id res chain seq x y z
N MET A 1 12.36 -8.86 -7.56
CA MET A 1 11.53 -8.16 -6.58
C MET A 1 11.34 -6.73 -7.01
N THR A 2 10.13 -6.22 -6.89
CA THR A 2 9.79 -4.87 -7.35
C THR A 2 9.32 -4.05 -6.15
N VAL A 3 9.86 -2.85 -6.01
CA VAL A 3 9.46 -1.91 -4.97
C VAL A 3 8.79 -0.72 -5.62
N LYS A 4 7.62 -0.35 -5.12
CA LYS A 4 6.87 0.79 -5.61
C LYS A 4 6.41 1.65 -4.44
N THR A 5 6.53 2.95 -4.57
CA THR A 5 6.03 3.90 -3.58
C THR A 5 4.79 4.57 -4.13
N TYR A 6 3.72 4.55 -3.35
CA TYR A 6 2.46 5.19 -3.70
C TYR A 6 2.21 6.38 -2.79
N SER A 7 1.57 7.41 -3.32
CA SER A 7 1.10 8.53 -2.52
C SER A 7 -0.36 8.29 -2.18
N VAL A 8 -0.68 8.24 -0.89
CA VAL A 8 -2.04 7.99 -0.41
C VAL A 8 -2.44 9.14 0.50
N PRO A 9 -3.06 10.19 -0.05
CA PRO A 9 -3.34 11.40 0.73
C PRO A 9 -4.36 11.18 1.85
N ASN A 10 -5.11 10.09 1.84
CA ASN A 10 -6.08 9.80 2.89
C ASN A 10 -5.46 9.27 4.17
N ILE A 11 -4.17 8.98 4.18
CA ILE A 11 -3.49 8.57 5.42
C ILE A 11 -3.45 9.76 6.36
N SER A 12 -4.07 9.61 7.54
CA SER A 12 -4.13 10.71 8.50
C SER A 12 -3.74 10.29 9.92
N CYS A 13 -3.56 9.01 10.19
CA CYS A 13 -3.21 8.53 11.52
C CYS A 13 -2.57 7.15 11.45
N HIS A 14 -2.06 6.70 12.61
CA HIS A 14 -1.42 5.38 12.68
C HIS A 14 -2.38 4.23 12.40
N HIS A 15 -3.67 4.41 12.67
CA HIS A 15 -4.66 3.39 12.33
C HIS A 15 -4.71 3.16 10.83
N CYS A 16 -4.61 4.21 10.06
CA CYS A 16 -4.58 4.10 8.59
C CYS A 16 -3.36 3.30 8.14
N VAL A 17 -2.21 3.61 8.73
CA VAL A 17 -0.97 2.89 8.43
C VAL A 17 -1.13 1.40 8.74
N ASN A 18 -1.65 1.08 9.92
CA ASN A 18 -1.82 -0.31 10.33
C ASN A 18 -2.80 -1.05 9.41
N THR A 19 -3.89 -0.41 9.05
CA THR A 19 -4.88 -1.00 8.16
C THR A 19 -4.28 -1.30 6.79
N ILE A 20 -3.57 -0.32 6.23
CA ILE A 20 -2.94 -0.48 4.92
C ILE A 20 -1.92 -1.62 4.96
N GLU A 21 -1.06 -1.63 5.96
CA GLU A 21 -0.03 -2.67 6.06
C GLU A 21 -0.64 -4.05 6.20
N ARG A 22 -1.67 -4.18 7.03
CA ARG A 22 -2.33 -5.47 7.23
C ARG A 22 -3.01 -5.97 5.96
N GLU A 23 -3.79 -5.09 5.33
CA GLU A 23 -4.54 -5.48 4.14
C GLU A 23 -3.63 -5.79 2.96
N LEU A 24 -2.58 -5.01 2.78
CA LEU A 24 -1.66 -5.26 1.67
C LEU A 24 -0.82 -6.50 1.87
N LYS A 25 -0.48 -6.83 3.12
CA LYS A 25 0.25 -8.07 3.40
C LYS A 25 -0.56 -9.31 3.05
N ASP A 26 -1.88 -9.21 3.05
CA ASP A 26 -2.75 -10.32 2.66
C ASP A 26 -2.81 -10.49 1.13
N VAL A 27 -2.32 -9.53 0.38
CA VAL A 27 -2.29 -9.66 -1.08
C VAL A 27 -1.20 -10.64 -1.48
N ALA A 28 -1.56 -11.62 -2.30
CA ALA A 28 -0.60 -12.62 -2.75
C ALA A 28 0.52 -11.95 -3.54
N GLY A 29 1.75 -12.32 -3.21
CA GLY A 29 2.94 -11.78 -3.88
C GLY A 29 3.54 -10.57 -3.20
N VAL A 30 2.88 -9.99 -2.20
CA VAL A 30 3.44 -8.88 -1.43
C VAL A 30 4.38 -9.43 -0.38
N THR A 31 5.64 -8.97 -0.39
CA THR A 31 6.65 -9.42 0.55
C THR A 31 6.86 -8.44 1.69
N SER A 32 6.61 -7.15 1.46
CA SER A 32 6.80 -6.13 2.49
C SER A 32 5.95 -4.90 2.18
N VAL A 33 5.46 -4.27 3.23
CA VAL A 33 4.67 -3.03 3.10
C VAL A 33 5.12 -2.07 4.20
N LYS A 34 5.34 -0.82 3.83
CA LYS A 34 5.67 0.22 4.80
C LYS A 34 4.91 1.48 4.46
N ALA A 35 4.08 1.93 5.40
CA ALA A 35 3.31 3.15 5.23
C ALA A 35 3.83 4.21 6.20
N ASN A 36 3.79 5.48 5.76
CA ASN A 36 4.29 6.60 6.56
C ASN A 36 3.20 7.66 6.64
N VAL A 37 2.80 8.00 7.86
CA VAL A 37 1.74 8.99 8.08
C VAL A 37 2.23 10.42 7.82
N THR A 38 3.51 10.67 8.02
CA THR A 38 4.09 12.01 7.83
C THR A 38 4.13 12.40 6.36
N THR A 39 4.61 11.49 5.51
CA THR A 39 4.73 11.75 4.07
C THR A 39 3.51 11.26 3.30
N LYS A 40 2.63 10.50 3.96
CA LYS A 40 1.45 9.88 3.34
C LYS A 40 1.83 8.97 2.18
N ALA A 41 2.98 8.34 2.29
CA ALA A 41 3.51 7.44 1.28
C ALA A 41 3.41 6.00 1.76
N VAL A 42 3.16 5.10 0.81
CA VAL A 42 3.12 3.65 1.07
C VAL A 42 4.16 3.00 0.16
N MET A 43 5.13 2.35 0.76
CA MET A 43 6.14 1.62 0.01
C MET A 43 5.79 0.14 0.06
N VAL A 44 5.66 -0.47 -1.11
CA VAL A 44 5.26 -1.87 -1.23
C VAL A 44 6.35 -2.61 -1.99
N GLU A 45 6.76 -3.75 -1.43
CA GLU A 45 7.68 -4.65 -2.11
C GLU A 45 6.92 -5.90 -2.50
N VAL A 46 6.99 -6.25 -3.78
CA VAL A 46 6.29 -7.41 -4.32
C VAL A 46 7.27 -8.32 -5.05
N ALA A 47 6.94 -9.61 -5.11
CA ALA A 47 7.77 -10.58 -5.81
C ALA A 47 7.74 -10.36 -7.32
N ASP A 48 6.63 -9.81 -7.84
CA ASP A 48 6.43 -9.61 -9.27
C ASP A 48 5.67 -8.31 -9.48
N ALA A 49 6.11 -7.51 -10.46
CA ALA A 49 5.46 -6.24 -10.76
C ALA A 49 3.98 -6.39 -11.12
N SER A 50 3.57 -7.55 -11.62
CA SER A 50 2.16 -7.80 -11.93
C SER A 50 1.25 -7.73 -10.70
N ARG A 51 1.82 -7.88 -9.50
CA ARG A 51 1.07 -7.80 -8.25
C ARG A 51 0.73 -6.37 -7.85
N LEU A 52 1.38 -5.39 -8.45
CA LEU A 52 1.11 -3.99 -8.13
C LEU A 52 -0.32 -3.59 -8.45
N ALA A 53 -0.91 -4.15 -9.51
CA ALA A 53 -2.31 -3.88 -9.83
C ALA A 53 -3.24 -4.34 -8.71
N ALA A 54 -2.96 -5.51 -8.12
CA ALA A 54 -3.74 -6.02 -6.99
C ALA A 54 -3.57 -5.14 -5.75
N VAL A 55 -2.36 -4.62 -5.52
CA VAL A 55 -2.09 -3.72 -4.42
C VAL A 55 -2.91 -2.43 -4.57
N GLU A 56 -2.91 -1.86 -5.77
CA GLU A 56 -3.66 -0.63 -6.04
C GLU A 56 -5.16 -0.86 -5.87
N ALA A 57 -5.68 -1.97 -6.36
CA ALA A 57 -7.09 -2.31 -6.22
C ALA A 57 -7.47 -2.46 -4.75
N THR A 58 -6.61 -3.10 -3.95
CA THR A 58 -6.85 -3.27 -2.53
C THR A 58 -6.87 -1.93 -1.81
N LEU A 59 -5.95 -1.03 -2.15
CA LEU A 59 -5.93 0.30 -1.54
C LEU A 59 -7.22 1.07 -1.82
N VAL A 60 -7.75 0.98 -3.03
CA VAL A 60 -9.03 1.61 -3.36
C VAL A 60 -10.16 0.96 -2.56
N GLU A 61 -10.15 -0.37 -2.44
CA GLU A 61 -11.19 -1.11 -1.75
C GLU A 61 -11.29 -0.76 -0.28
N ILE A 62 -10.16 -0.55 0.38
CA ILE A 62 -10.14 -0.23 1.81
C ILE A 62 -10.32 1.26 2.09
N GLY A 63 -10.54 2.07 1.06
CA GLY A 63 -10.81 3.50 1.22
C GLY A 63 -9.57 4.38 1.19
N TYR A 64 -8.46 3.87 0.69
CA TYR A 64 -7.20 4.63 0.61
C TYR A 64 -6.69 4.63 -0.83
N PRO A 65 -7.41 5.27 -1.76
CA PRO A 65 -6.99 5.27 -3.17
C PRO A 65 -5.64 5.98 -3.33
N VAL A 66 -4.83 5.44 -4.23
CA VAL A 66 -3.55 6.06 -4.53
C VAL A 66 -3.75 7.31 -5.38
N GLU A 67 -2.89 8.29 -5.17
CA GLU A 67 -2.87 9.48 -5.99
C GLU A 67 -2.09 9.18 -7.27
N ALA A 68 -2.69 9.52 -8.38
CA ALA A 68 -2.06 9.29 -9.69
C ALA A 68 -0.85 10.17 -9.93
#